data_392773f1334c003b8c93ff3ada358fe8
#
_entry.id   392773f1334c003b8c93ff3ada358fe8
#
_cell.length_a   1.000
_cell.length_b   1.000
_cell.length_c   1.000
_cell.angle_alpha   90.00
_cell.angle_beta   90.00
_cell.angle_gamma   90.00
#
_symmetry.space_group_name_H-M   'P 1'
#
loop_
_entity.id
_entity.type
_entity.pdbx_description
1 polymer ?
#
loop_
_entity_poly.entity_id
_entity_poly.type
_entity_poly.pdbx_seq_one_letter_code
_entity_poly.pdbx_strand_id
1 'polypeptide(L)'
;MTVILWLRSLLFLTYGAITACLTATFLLCLFWAPQSWRSTITARYCSMLLKAGDVICGMKVVLEGEENIPDEPSVIMIKHTTTLETYGHVPFFPPTAWVVKRELTWVPFIGWAIRLV
;
A
#
# COMPACT_ATOMS: atom_id res chain seq x y z
N MET A 1 19.73 4.05 -22.06
CA MET A 1 18.65 3.23 -21.45
C MET A 1 18.67 3.30 -19.93
N THR A 2 19.79 3.12 -19.29
CA THR A 2 19.94 3.09 -17.80
C THR A 2 19.51 4.40 -17.12
N VAL A 3 19.88 5.57 -17.65
CA VAL A 3 19.54 6.88 -17.06
C VAL A 3 18.03 7.13 -17.03
N ILE A 4 17.31 6.75 -18.08
CA ILE A 4 15.84 6.91 -18.14
C ILE A 4 15.16 6.04 -17.08
N LEU A 5 15.63 4.81 -16.89
CA LEU A 5 15.11 3.93 -15.83
C LEU A 5 15.35 4.50 -14.45
N TRP A 6 16.54 5.06 -14.19
CA TRP A 6 16.85 5.73 -12.92
C TRP A 6 15.95 6.94 -12.67
N LEU A 7 15.72 7.78 -13.68
CA LEU A 7 14.85 8.93 -13.57
C LEU A 7 13.40 8.52 -13.29
N ARG A 8 12.89 7.51 -13.97
CA ARG A 8 11.54 6.96 -13.74
C ARG A 8 11.40 6.39 -12.34
N SER A 9 12.37 5.62 -11.87
CA SER A 9 12.38 5.05 -10.53
C SER A 9 12.45 6.14 -9.46
N LEU A 10 13.29 7.17 -9.65
CA LEU A 10 13.38 8.29 -8.73
C LEU A 10 12.06 9.08 -8.68
N LEU A 11 11.45 9.33 -9.84
CA LEU A 11 10.16 10.01 -9.92
C LEU A 11 9.07 9.21 -9.18
N PHE A 12 9.02 7.90 -9.40
CA PHE A 12 8.05 7.03 -8.73
C PHE A 12 8.27 6.98 -7.21
N LEU A 13 9.52 6.86 -6.76
CA LEU A 13 9.88 6.89 -5.34
C LEU A 13 9.48 8.21 -4.67
N THR A 14 9.81 9.34 -5.30
CA THR A 14 9.47 10.67 -4.78
C THR A 14 7.95 10.87 -4.72
N TYR A 15 7.25 10.50 -5.78
CA TYR A 15 5.79 10.51 -5.83
C TYR A 15 5.18 9.66 -4.72
N GLY A 16 5.66 8.41 -4.57
CA GLY A 16 5.20 7.48 -3.53
C GLY A 16 5.44 8.01 -2.12
N ALA A 17 6.63 8.57 -1.85
CA ALA A 17 6.96 9.13 -0.54
C ALA A 17 6.06 10.34 -0.19
N ILE A 18 5.87 11.27 -1.11
CA ILE A 18 5.04 12.46 -0.89
C ILE A 18 3.58 12.03 -0.65
N THR A 19 3.02 11.20 -1.52
CA THR A 19 1.62 10.76 -1.41
C THR A 19 1.41 9.88 -0.19
N ALA A 20 2.39 9.07 0.23
CA ALA A 20 2.34 8.30 1.48
C ALA A 20 2.23 9.23 2.70
N CYS A 21 3.09 10.26 2.78
CA CYS A 21 3.05 11.22 3.88
C CYS A 21 1.72 11.99 3.92
N LEU A 22 1.21 12.42 2.76
CA LEU A 22 -0.08 13.11 2.66
C LEU A 22 -1.23 12.21 3.11
N THR A 23 -1.27 10.97 2.62
CA THR A 23 -2.32 10.00 2.99
C THR A 23 -2.23 9.64 4.47
N ALA A 24 -1.01 9.43 4.99
CA ALA A 24 -0.79 9.15 6.42
C ALA A 24 -1.29 10.31 7.29
N THR A 25 -0.95 11.54 6.93
CA THR A 25 -1.42 12.74 7.65
C THR A 25 -2.95 12.84 7.59
N PHE A 26 -3.55 12.59 6.44
CA PHE A 26 -5.00 12.57 6.28
C PHE A 26 -5.68 11.50 7.15
N LEU A 27 -5.12 10.28 7.19
CA LEU A 27 -5.61 9.21 8.06
C LEU A 27 -5.46 9.56 9.54
N LEU A 28 -4.37 10.23 9.93
CA LEU A 28 -4.19 10.71 11.31
C LEU A 28 -5.25 11.76 11.70
N CYS A 29 -5.61 12.65 10.78
CA CYS A 29 -6.71 13.60 11.00
C CYS A 29 -8.07 12.88 11.12
N LEU A 30 -8.22 11.71 10.53
CA LEU A 30 -9.41 10.87 10.57
C LEU A 30 -9.33 9.75 11.64
N PHE A 31 -8.57 9.94 12.72
CA PHE A 31 -8.41 8.91 13.77
C PHE A 31 -9.73 8.46 14.39
N TRP A 32 -10.74 9.34 14.43
CA TRP A 32 -12.08 9.09 14.94
C TRP A 32 -13.02 8.41 13.95
N ALA A 33 -12.64 8.32 12.66
CA ALA A 33 -13.47 7.70 11.63
C ALA A 33 -13.53 6.16 11.80
N PRO A 34 -14.63 5.51 11.37
CA PRO A 34 -14.74 4.05 11.37
C PRO A 34 -13.59 3.39 10.59
N GLN A 35 -13.17 2.21 11.06
CA GLN A 35 -12.07 1.45 10.41
C GLN A 35 -12.37 1.16 8.94
N SER A 36 -13.63 0.92 8.58
CA SER A 36 -14.06 0.69 7.19
C SER A 36 -13.72 1.85 6.25
N TRP A 37 -13.81 3.08 6.73
CA TRP A 37 -13.43 4.26 5.95
C TRP A 37 -11.91 4.36 5.78
N ARG A 38 -11.18 4.13 6.86
CA ARG A 38 -9.70 4.18 6.84
C ARG A 38 -9.12 3.10 5.93
N SER A 39 -9.65 1.87 6.01
CA SER A 39 -9.23 0.79 5.11
C SER A 39 -9.58 1.07 3.64
N THR A 40 -10.75 1.67 3.36
CA THR A 40 -11.12 2.07 2.00
C THR A 40 -10.17 3.15 1.45
N ILE A 41 -9.81 4.15 2.25
CA ILE A 41 -8.85 5.19 1.87
C ILE A 41 -7.49 4.56 1.57
N THR A 42 -7.03 3.65 2.41
CA THR A 42 -5.76 2.93 2.21
C THR A 42 -5.79 2.10 0.92
N ALA A 43 -6.86 1.35 0.67
CA ALA A 43 -7.01 0.56 -0.55
C ALA A 43 -7.01 1.44 -1.81
N ARG A 44 -7.70 2.59 -1.78
CA ARG A 44 -7.69 3.56 -2.89
C ARG A 44 -6.30 4.16 -3.11
N TYR A 45 -5.59 4.49 -2.04
CA TYR A 45 -4.20 4.95 -2.12
C TYR A 45 -3.30 3.90 -2.77
N CYS A 46 -3.38 2.64 -2.34
CA CYS A 46 -2.62 1.53 -2.91
C CYS A 46 -2.94 1.34 -4.40
N SER A 47 -4.22 1.40 -4.80
CA SER A 47 -4.65 1.33 -6.20
C SER A 47 -4.08 2.48 -7.03
N MET A 48 -4.05 3.70 -6.49
CA MET A 48 -3.45 4.86 -7.14
C MET A 48 -1.95 4.68 -7.32
N LEU A 49 -1.27 4.14 -6.32
CA LEU A 49 0.17 3.89 -6.35
C LEU A 49 0.52 2.81 -7.40
N LEU A 50 -0.30 1.75 -7.53
CA LEU A 50 -0.13 0.73 -8.58
C LEU A 50 -0.30 1.33 -9.98
N LYS A 51 -1.32 2.18 -10.19
CA LYS A 51 -1.52 2.88 -11.47
C LYS A 51 -0.35 3.81 -11.79
N ALA A 52 0.17 4.53 -10.80
CA ALA A 52 1.34 5.37 -10.98
C ALA A 52 2.58 4.53 -11.36
N GLY A 53 2.75 3.37 -10.75
CA GLY A 53 3.81 2.40 -11.08
C GLY A 53 3.71 1.89 -12.52
N ASP A 54 2.51 1.61 -12.99
CA ASP A 54 2.28 1.22 -14.39
C ASP A 54 2.64 2.36 -15.35
N VAL A 55 2.12 3.56 -15.13
CA VAL A 55 2.34 4.73 -16.02
C VAL A 55 3.80 5.18 -16.01
N ILE A 56 4.42 5.30 -14.82
CA ILE A 56 5.78 5.84 -14.68
C ILE A 56 6.84 4.79 -15.01
N CYS A 57 6.69 3.59 -14.48
CA CYS A 57 7.71 2.54 -14.55
C CYS A 57 7.34 1.40 -15.51
N GLY A 58 6.09 1.30 -15.98
CA GLY A 58 5.59 0.20 -16.79
C GLY A 58 5.41 -1.09 -15.97
N MET A 59 5.23 -0.98 -14.64
CA MET A 59 5.02 -2.13 -13.75
C MET A 59 3.55 -2.51 -13.73
N LYS A 60 3.21 -3.66 -14.32
CA LYS A 60 1.85 -4.20 -14.28
C LYS A 60 1.74 -5.26 -13.20
N VAL A 61 0.73 -5.11 -12.35
CA VAL A 61 0.35 -6.13 -11.38
C VAL A 61 -0.90 -6.83 -11.90
N VAL A 62 -0.82 -8.13 -12.04
CA VAL A 62 -1.92 -8.99 -12.46
C VAL A 62 -2.21 -9.95 -11.32
N LEU A 63 -3.46 -10.02 -10.89
CA LEU A 63 -3.93 -11.01 -9.94
C LEU A 63 -4.43 -12.23 -10.72
N GLU A 64 -3.88 -13.39 -10.40
CA GLU A 64 -4.33 -14.67 -10.93
C GLU A 64 -4.87 -15.52 -9.77
N GLY A 65 -5.97 -16.23 -9.97
CA GLY A 65 -6.57 -17.09 -8.96
C GLY A 65 -7.45 -16.33 -7.96
N GLU A 66 -8.06 -15.22 -8.35
CA GLU A 66 -8.97 -14.45 -7.50
C GLU A 66 -10.12 -15.31 -6.96
N GLU A 67 -10.56 -16.30 -7.73
CA GLU A 67 -11.57 -17.29 -7.35
C GLU A 67 -11.17 -18.18 -6.17
N ASN A 68 -9.88 -18.23 -5.82
CA ASN A 68 -9.39 -19.00 -4.68
C ASN A 68 -9.32 -18.18 -3.37
N ILE A 69 -9.67 -16.90 -3.42
CA ILE A 69 -9.73 -16.07 -2.20
C ILE A 69 -10.96 -16.52 -1.40
N PRO A 70 -10.77 -17.02 -0.16
CA PRO A 70 -11.88 -17.50 0.64
C PRO A 70 -12.73 -16.33 1.16
N ASP A 71 -14.05 -16.54 1.20
CA ASP A 71 -14.99 -15.60 1.82
C ASP A 71 -14.94 -15.64 3.36
N GLU A 72 -14.34 -16.69 3.91
CA GLU A 72 -14.23 -16.89 5.35
C GLU A 72 -12.99 -16.16 5.93
N PRO A 73 -13.02 -15.78 7.24
CA PRO A 73 -11.85 -15.23 7.90
C PRO A 73 -10.65 -16.17 7.79
N SER A 74 -9.60 -15.71 7.16
CA SER A 74 -8.42 -16.53 6.84
C SER A 74 -7.12 -15.77 7.14
N VAL A 75 -6.03 -16.53 7.31
CA VAL A 75 -4.68 -15.98 7.45
C VAL A 75 -4.01 -15.96 6.09
N ILE A 76 -3.66 -14.75 5.63
CA ILE A 76 -2.97 -14.56 4.36
C ILE A 76 -1.47 -14.53 4.61
N MET A 77 -0.74 -15.45 4.02
CA MET A 77 0.72 -15.50 4.07
C MET A 77 1.29 -15.11 2.71
N ILE A 78 1.95 -13.95 2.64
CA ILE A 78 2.52 -13.44 1.39
C ILE A 78 4.05 -13.53 1.48
N LYS A 79 4.68 -14.11 0.45
CA LYS A 79 6.14 -14.08 0.34
C LYS A 79 6.59 -12.65 0.07
N HIS A 80 7.38 -12.10 0.97
CA HIS A 80 7.84 -10.70 0.89
C HIS A 80 9.22 -10.63 0.24
N THR A 81 9.26 -10.36 -1.06
CA THR A 81 10.50 -10.25 -1.83
C THR A 81 10.81 -8.81 -2.25
N THR A 82 9.77 -7.98 -2.42
CA THR A 82 9.90 -6.59 -2.86
C THR A 82 8.95 -5.66 -2.09
N THR A 83 9.22 -4.36 -2.14
CA THR A 83 8.34 -3.35 -1.56
C THR A 83 6.98 -3.30 -2.26
N LEU A 84 6.90 -3.75 -3.52
CA LEU A 84 5.65 -3.79 -4.29
C LEU A 84 4.56 -4.62 -3.60
N GLU A 85 4.94 -5.72 -2.99
CA GLU A 85 4.00 -6.62 -2.30
C GLU A 85 3.36 -5.96 -1.08
N THR A 86 4.04 -5.00 -0.45
CA THR A 86 3.51 -4.31 0.73
C THR A 86 2.21 -3.56 0.44
N TYR A 87 2.04 -3.02 -0.76
CA TYR A 87 0.85 -2.27 -1.16
C TYR A 87 0.10 -2.92 -2.33
N GLY A 88 0.76 -3.85 -3.04
CA GLY A 88 0.24 -4.45 -4.27
C GLY A 88 -0.97 -5.35 -4.05
N HIS A 89 -1.09 -6.00 -2.91
CA HIS A 89 -2.21 -6.91 -2.62
C HIS A 89 -3.40 -6.21 -1.94
N VAL A 90 -3.20 -5.05 -1.30
CA VAL A 90 -4.24 -4.36 -0.52
C VAL A 90 -5.54 -4.13 -1.29
N PRO A 91 -5.53 -3.74 -2.58
CA PRO A 91 -6.75 -3.52 -3.33
C PRO A 91 -7.55 -4.79 -3.66
N PHE A 92 -6.91 -5.97 -3.56
CA PHE A 92 -7.49 -7.23 -4.00
C PHE A 92 -8.07 -8.06 -2.85
N PHE A 93 -7.66 -7.77 -1.62
CA PHE A 93 -8.13 -8.49 -0.45
C PHE A 93 -9.09 -7.65 0.40
N PRO A 94 -10.02 -8.28 1.14
CA PRO A 94 -10.87 -7.57 2.08
C PRO A 94 -10.02 -6.87 3.16
N PRO A 95 -10.60 -5.94 3.94
CA PRO A 95 -9.89 -5.28 5.03
C PRO A 95 -9.21 -6.29 5.96
N THR A 96 -7.90 -6.19 6.07
CA THR A 96 -7.03 -7.19 6.71
C THR A 96 -6.30 -6.55 7.89
N ALA A 97 -6.15 -7.29 8.99
CA ALA A 97 -5.25 -6.90 10.07
C ALA A 97 -3.81 -7.32 9.74
N TRP A 98 -2.88 -6.39 9.89
CA TRP A 98 -1.49 -6.56 9.49
C TRP A 98 -0.58 -6.94 10.64
N VAL A 99 0.24 -7.94 10.44
CA VAL A 99 1.36 -8.23 11.35
C VAL A 99 2.59 -7.51 10.81
N VAL A 100 3.00 -6.46 11.50
CA VAL A 100 4.16 -5.63 11.10
C VAL A 100 5.23 -5.63 12.19
N LYS A 101 6.48 -5.39 11.81
CA LYS A 101 7.56 -5.19 12.77
C LYS A 101 7.28 -3.95 13.62
N ARG A 102 7.53 -4.05 14.94
CA ARG A 102 7.32 -2.97 15.90
C ARG A 102 8.05 -1.68 15.51
N GLU A 103 9.25 -1.79 14.96
CA GLU A 103 10.09 -0.66 14.53
C GLU A 103 9.42 0.18 13.44
N LEU A 104 8.61 -0.44 12.56
CA LEU A 104 7.86 0.29 11.52
C LEU A 104 6.85 1.27 12.12
N THR A 105 6.35 0.99 13.30
CA THR A 105 5.39 1.88 13.98
C THR A 105 6.05 3.13 14.58
N TRP A 106 7.39 3.20 14.61
CA TRP A 106 8.16 4.35 15.08
C TRP A 106 8.45 5.37 13.97
N VAL A 107 8.25 4.98 12.71
CA VAL A 107 8.42 5.90 11.58
C VAL A 107 7.39 7.02 11.69
N PRO A 108 7.81 8.30 11.74
CA PRO A 108 6.88 9.42 11.84
C PRO A 108 5.85 9.40 10.70
N PHE A 109 4.63 9.81 10.98
CA PHE A 109 3.47 9.85 10.08
C PHE A 109 3.03 8.47 9.59
N ILE A 110 3.86 7.75 8.85
CA ILE A 110 3.54 6.45 8.23
C ILE A 110 3.32 5.39 9.31
N GLY A 111 4.23 5.27 10.27
CA GLY A 111 4.12 4.29 11.34
C GLY A 111 2.93 4.54 12.26
N TRP A 112 2.59 5.80 12.48
CA TRP A 112 1.40 6.17 13.25
C TRP A 112 0.12 5.85 12.48
N ALA A 113 0.09 6.09 11.16
CA ALA A 113 -1.04 5.73 10.31
C ALA A 113 -1.25 4.21 10.23
N ILE A 114 -0.18 3.40 10.17
CA ILE A 114 -0.26 1.93 10.20
C ILE A 114 -0.98 1.42 11.46
N ARG A 115 -0.84 2.09 12.59
CA ARG A 115 -1.55 1.71 13.83
C ARG A 115 -3.05 1.98 13.77
N LEU A 116 -3.50 2.80 12.84
CA LEU A 116 -4.91 3.18 12.70
C LEU A 116 -5.67 2.30 11.69
N VAL A 117 -4.96 1.65 10.81
CA VAL A 117 -5.52 0.82 9.72
C VAL A 117 -5.43 -0.65 10.08
#